data_e302551dcd136e7a8da50c76f7d11cdd
#
_entry.id   e302551dcd136e7a8da50c76f7d11cdd
#
_cell.length_a   1.000
_cell.length_b   1.000
_cell.length_c   1.000
_cell.angle_alpha   90.00
_cell.angle_beta   90.00
_cell.angle_gamma   90.00
#
_symmetry.space_group_name_H-M   'P 1'
#
loop_
_entity.id
_entity.type
_entity.pdbx_description
1 polymer ?
#
loop_
_entity_poly.entity_id
_entity_poly.type
_entity_poly.pdbx_seq_one_letter_code
_entity_poly.pdbx_strand_id
1 'polypeptide(L)'
;MLSARSGQDLVNVFALVTYLPDPLGKFLDDLRRELVPGCVPHAHVTILPPRSLSASPQAAIDAVRSLTPDFAPFEIELDQVQVFPETDVVYLSIGRGHKDLLHMHRAFNVGPLHYKEPYPYHPHITLAQELTHERSIELASLASRRWSEFPHRRMFKAESLVFVRNSTGNKWIDLAHFHLDPAPSIRR
;
A
#
# COMPACT_ATOMS: atom_id res chain seq x y z
N MET A 1 22.62 35.44 -4.21
CA MET A 1 22.54 34.03 -4.56
C MET A 1 21.37 33.40 -3.81
N LEU A 2 20.23 33.27 -4.46
CA LEU A 2 19.01 32.68 -3.90
C LEU A 2 19.11 31.17 -4.10
N SER A 3 19.21 30.43 -3.01
CA SER A 3 19.17 28.96 -2.99
C SER A 3 17.81 28.52 -3.51
N ALA A 4 17.80 27.85 -4.66
CA ALA A 4 16.64 27.17 -5.21
C ALA A 4 16.28 26.01 -4.27
N ARG A 5 15.30 26.21 -3.39
CA ARG A 5 14.59 25.11 -2.76
C ARG A 5 13.84 24.39 -3.88
N SER A 6 14.26 23.19 -4.23
CA SER A 6 13.49 22.27 -5.07
C SER A 6 12.24 21.87 -4.25
N GLY A 7 11.23 22.71 -4.26
CA GLY A 7 9.91 22.38 -3.72
C GLY A 7 9.31 21.33 -4.64
N GLN A 8 9.30 20.08 -4.21
CA GLN A 8 8.40 19.10 -4.80
C GLN A 8 6.99 19.62 -4.50
N ASP A 9 6.26 20.05 -5.54
CA ASP A 9 4.90 20.53 -5.37
C ASP A 9 4.03 19.35 -4.89
N LEU A 10 3.57 19.44 -3.64
CA LEU A 10 2.71 18.43 -3.03
C LEU A 10 1.30 18.56 -3.57
N VAL A 11 0.71 17.48 -4.00
CA VAL A 11 -0.69 17.41 -4.45
C VAL A 11 -1.62 16.99 -3.31
N ASN A 12 -2.93 17.26 -3.46
CA ASN A 12 -3.93 16.80 -2.49
C ASN A 12 -4.34 15.34 -2.76
N VAL A 13 -3.34 14.44 -2.72
CA VAL A 13 -3.55 13.00 -2.86
C VAL A 13 -2.78 12.27 -1.76
N PHE A 14 -3.50 11.50 -0.95
CA PHE A 14 -2.97 10.81 0.23
C PHE A 14 -3.36 9.34 0.20
N ALA A 15 -2.59 8.51 0.89
CA ALA A 15 -2.89 7.10 1.09
C ALA A 15 -2.45 6.65 2.49
N LEU A 16 -2.99 5.53 2.97
CA LEU A 16 -2.52 4.85 4.17
C LEU A 16 -2.03 3.46 3.76
N VAL A 17 -0.79 3.16 4.07
CA VAL A 17 -0.12 1.93 3.63
C VAL A 17 0.59 1.22 4.78
N THR A 18 0.92 -0.05 4.59
CA THR A 18 1.93 -0.77 5.38
C THR A 18 3.03 -1.26 4.44
N TYR A 19 4.29 -0.98 4.77
CA TYR A 19 5.43 -1.39 3.96
C TYR A 19 5.83 -2.83 4.26
N LEU A 20 6.38 -3.49 3.26
CA LEU A 20 6.89 -4.86 3.41
C LEU A 20 8.35 -4.84 3.87
N PRO A 21 8.72 -5.66 4.87
CA PRO A 21 10.11 -5.80 5.27
C PRO A 21 10.92 -6.65 4.29
N ASP A 22 12.23 -6.48 4.33
CA ASP A 22 13.15 -7.36 3.60
C ASP A 22 13.16 -8.78 4.21
N PRO A 23 13.42 -9.81 3.40
CA PRO A 23 13.80 -9.78 1.98
C PRO A 23 12.61 -9.62 1.00
N LEU A 24 11.39 -9.69 1.49
CA LEU A 24 10.18 -9.67 0.66
C LEU A 24 9.99 -8.31 -0.03
N GLY A 25 10.15 -7.22 0.72
CA GLY A 25 10.06 -5.85 0.20
C GLY A 25 11.05 -5.61 -0.93
N LYS A 26 12.32 -5.91 -0.68
CA LYS A 26 13.38 -5.75 -1.69
C LYS A 26 13.11 -6.57 -2.96
N PHE A 27 12.69 -7.83 -2.82
CA PHE A 27 12.37 -8.68 -3.97
C PHE A 27 11.26 -8.08 -4.83
N LEU A 28 10.19 -7.60 -4.21
CA LEU A 28 9.06 -7.01 -4.93
C LEU A 28 9.42 -5.66 -5.56
N ASP A 29 10.28 -4.88 -4.93
CA ASP A 29 10.80 -3.65 -5.53
C ASP A 29 11.67 -3.93 -6.75
N ASP A 30 12.53 -4.94 -6.69
CA ASP A 30 13.35 -5.35 -7.82
C ASP A 30 12.48 -5.92 -8.96
N LEU A 31 11.49 -6.75 -8.62
CA LEU A 31 10.51 -7.25 -9.59
C LEU A 31 9.75 -6.12 -10.28
N ARG A 32 9.27 -5.13 -9.52
CA ARG A 32 8.57 -3.97 -10.11
C ARG A 32 9.45 -3.17 -11.05
N ARG A 33 10.75 -3.02 -10.76
CA ARG A 33 11.70 -2.36 -11.66
C ARG A 33 11.95 -3.17 -12.94
N GLU A 34 11.94 -4.51 -12.85
CA GLU A 34 12.01 -5.40 -14.03
C GLU A 34 10.75 -5.26 -14.90
N LEU A 35 9.56 -5.24 -14.29
CA LEU A 35 8.28 -5.16 -15.00
C LEU A 35 8.02 -3.76 -15.61
N VAL A 36 8.38 -2.72 -14.88
CA VAL A 36 8.14 -1.31 -15.25
C VAL A 36 9.44 -0.51 -15.07
N PRO A 37 10.31 -0.51 -16.09
CA PRO A 37 11.56 0.24 -16.03
C PRO A 37 11.34 1.73 -15.75
N GLY A 38 12.15 2.28 -14.85
CA GLY A 38 12.08 3.69 -14.46
C GLY A 38 11.11 4.00 -13.31
N CYS A 39 10.33 3.02 -12.80
CA CYS A 39 9.56 3.22 -11.58
C CYS A 39 10.49 3.31 -10.35
N VAL A 40 10.00 4.02 -9.31
CA VAL A 40 10.64 4.09 -7.99
C VAL A 40 9.72 3.39 -7.00
N PRO A 41 9.76 2.06 -6.91
CA PRO A 41 8.86 1.30 -6.08
C PRO A 41 9.26 1.38 -4.59
N HIS A 42 8.27 1.20 -3.74
CA HIS A 42 8.41 0.84 -2.34
C HIS A 42 7.27 -0.12 -2.02
N ALA A 43 7.59 -1.39 -1.89
CA ALA A 43 6.60 -2.45 -1.77
C ALA A 43 5.69 -2.25 -0.55
N HIS A 44 4.39 -2.20 -0.76
CA HIS A 44 3.41 -1.92 0.28
C HIS A 44 2.07 -2.59 -0.01
N VAL A 45 1.32 -2.82 1.06
CA VAL A 45 -0.14 -3.06 1.00
C VAL A 45 -0.84 -1.75 1.34
N THR A 46 -1.79 -1.37 0.50
CA THR A 46 -2.59 -0.17 0.72
C THR A 46 -3.79 -0.48 1.61
N ILE A 47 -3.97 0.26 2.69
CA ILE A 47 -5.16 0.21 3.55
C ILE A 47 -6.22 1.21 3.07
N LEU A 48 -5.81 2.45 2.84
CA LEU A 48 -6.65 3.47 2.22
C LEU A 48 -6.05 3.84 0.86
N PRO A 49 -6.72 3.48 -0.26
CA PRO A 49 -6.29 3.85 -1.60
C PRO A 49 -6.13 5.37 -1.78
N PRO A 50 -5.34 5.80 -2.77
CA PRO A 50 -5.12 7.21 -3.06
C PRO A 50 -6.41 8.02 -3.12
N ARG A 51 -6.47 9.10 -2.34
CA ARG A 51 -7.66 9.94 -2.18
C ARG A 51 -7.34 11.40 -1.91
N SER A 52 -8.23 12.27 -2.32
CA SER A 52 -8.19 13.68 -1.89
C SER A 52 -8.83 13.82 -0.50
N LEU A 53 -8.28 14.71 0.31
CA LEU A 53 -8.87 15.06 1.60
C LEU A 53 -9.70 16.34 1.48
N SER A 54 -10.86 16.36 2.14
CA SER A 54 -11.67 17.55 2.37
C SER A 54 -11.23 18.33 3.63
N ALA A 55 -10.45 17.69 4.50
CA ALA A 55 -9.90 18.26 5.73
C ALA A 55 -8.38 18.50 5.59
N SER A 56 -7.78 19.11 6.60
CA SER A 56 -6.33 19.32 6.63
C SER A 56 -5.58 17.97 6.77
N PRO A 57 -4.34 17.87 6.26
CA PRO A 57 -3.50 16.69 6.48
C PRO A 57 -3.32 16.36 7.96
N GLN A 58 -3.24 17.37 8.82
CA GLN A 58 -3.11 17.17 10.27
C GLN A 58 -4.35 16.51 10.87
N ALA A 59 -5.55 16.94 10.47
CA ALA A 59 -6.80 16.31 10.93
C ALA A 59 -6.89 14.83 10.50
N ALA A 60 -6.40 14.50 9.29
CA ALA A 60 -6.32 13.13 8.83
C ALA A 60 -5.31 12.31 9.65
N ILE A 61 -4.13 12.86 9.94
CA ILE A 61 -3.10 12.23 10.79
C ILE A 61 -3.65 11.96 12.19
N ASP A 62 -4.35 12.92 12.78
CA ASP A 62 -4.94 12.77 14.11
C ASP A 62 -6.06 11.73 14.13
N ALA A 63 -6.85 11.63 13.06
CA ALA A 63 -7.85 10.57 12.90
C ALA A 63 -7.20 9.18 12.81
N VAL A 64 -6.13 9.01 12.01
CA VAL A 64 -5.38 7.75 11.96
C VAL A 64 -4.83 7.39 13.33
N ARG A 65 -4.20 8.36 14.02
CA ARG A 65 -3.62 8.16 15.36
C ARG A 65 -4.67 7.70 16.38
N SER A 66 -5.88 8.24 16.33
CA SER A 66 -6.95 7.89 17.27
C SER A 66 -7.54 6.51 17.03
N LEU A 67 -7.54 6.03 15.77
CA LEU A 67 -8.10 4.73 15.38
C LEU A 67 -7.08 3.58 15.46
N THR A 68 -5.79 3.88 15.34
CA THR A 68 -4.72 2.87 15.33
C THR A 68 -4.70 1.96 16.57
N PRO A 69 -4.96 2.42 17.81
CA PRO A 69 -4.97 1.57 19.00
C PRO A 69 -6.01 0.44 18.98
N ASP A 70 -7.02 0.51 18.12
CA ASP A 70 -8.04 -0.54 17.97
C ASP A 70 -7.52 -1.76 17.20
N PHE A 71 -6.30 -1.69 16.66
CA PHE A 71 -5.71 -2.72 15.81
C PHE A 71 -4.41 -3.27 16.40
N ALA A 72 -4.36 -4.59 16.54
CA ALA A 72 -3.13 -5.31 16.86
C ALA A 72 -2.35 -5.66 15.58
N PRO A 73 -1.03 -5.88 15.67
CA PRO A 73 -0.24 -6.42 14.57
C PRO A 73 -0.78 -7.77 14.08
N PHE A 74 -0.81 -7.99 12.77
CA PHE A 74 -1.34 -9.21 12.18
C PHE A 74 -0.48 -9.70 11.00
N GLU A 75 -0.60 -10.98 10.67
CA GLU A 75 0.14 -11.58 9.57
C GLU A 75 -0.58 -11.38 8.24
N ILE A 76 0.20 -10.99 7.22
CA ILE A 76 -0.22 -10.87 5.83
C ILE A 76 0.56 -11.89 5.00
N GLU A 77 -0.16 -12.79 4.33
CA GLU A 77 0.39 -13.78 3.42
C GLU A 77 0.09 -13.37 1.98
N LEU A 78 1.13 -13.36 1.15
CA LEU A 78 1.04 -13.09 -0.28
C LEU A 78 0.84 -14.40 -1.02
N ASP A 79 -0.16 -14.42 -1.90
CA ASP A 79 -0.58 -15.64 -2.58
C ASP A 79 -0.05 -15.66 -4.03
N GLN A 80 -0.84 -15.33 -5.00
CA GLN A 80 -0.51 -15.50 -6.42
C GLN A 80 -0.65 -14.20 -7.21
N VAL A 81 0.05 -14.15 -8.34
CA VAL A 81 -0.07 -13.06 -9.29
C VAL A 81 -1.40 -13.17 -10.03
N GLN A 82 -2.11 -12.04 -10.12
CA GLN A 82 -3.39 -11.91 -10.82
C GLN A 82 -3.44 -10.60 -11.61
N VAL A 83 -4.47 -10.45 -12.44
CA VAL A 83 -4.77 -9.22 -13.18
C VAL A 83 -6.20 -8.80 -12.87
N PHE A 84 -6.42 -7.54 -12.54
CA PHE A 84 -7.77 -6.98 -12.45
C PHE A 84 -8.37 -6.82 -13.85
N PRO A 85 -9.50 -7.46 -14.15
CA PRO A 85 -10.06 -7.46 -15.50
C PRO A 85 -10.54 -6.07 -15.95
N GLU A 86 -10.90 -5.18 -15.01
CA GLU A 86 -11.43 -3.85 -15.30
C GLU A 86 -10.34 -2.80 -15.54
N THR A 87 -9.11 -3.04 -15.05
CA THR A 87 -8.05 -2.02 -15.01
C THR A 87 -6.71 -2.50 -15.54
N ASP A 88 -6.59 -3.77 -15.92
CA ASP A 88 -5.35 -4.41 -16.39
C ASP A 88 -4.16 -4.26 -15.40
N VAL A 89 -4.44 -3.99 -14.13
CA VAL A 89 -3.41 -3.93 -13.08
C VAL A 89 -2.94 -5.34 -12.74
N VAL A 90 -1.64 -5.57 -12.82
CA VAL A 90 -0.98 -6.81 -12.37
C VAL A 90 -0.66 -6.68 -10.88
N TYR A 91 -1.08 -7.65 -10.08
CA TYR A 91 -0.95 -7.58 -8.63
C TYR A 91 -0.70 -8.95 -7.98
N LEU A 92 -0.20 -8.94 -6.74
CA LEU A 92 -0.21 -10.10 -5.85
C LEU A 92 -1.46 -10.06 -4.97
N SER A 93 -2.20 -11.15 -4.96
CA SER A 93 -3.34 -11.34 -4.07
C SER A 93 -2.88 -11.63 -2.64
N ILE A 94 -3.79 -11.39 -1.68
CA ILE A 94 -3.54 -11.59 -0.26
C ILE A 94 -4.44 -12.72 0.25
N GLY A 95 -3.82 -13.74 0.82
CA GLY A 95 -4.49 -14.85 1.50
C GLY A 95 -4.80 -14.50 2.96
N ARG A 96 -3.94 -14.92 3.90
CA ARG A 96 -4.06 -14.53 5.31
C ARG A 96 -3.94 -13.01 5.45
N GLY A 97 -4.70 -12.43 6.37
CA GLY A 97 -4.74 -10.99 6.59
C GLY A 97 -5.75 -10.24 5.72
N HIS A 98 -6.32 -10.89 4.69
CA HIS A 98 -7.31 -10.26 3.81
C HIS A 98 -8.51 -9.68 4.58
N LYS A 99 -9.08 -10.44 5.53
CA LYS A 99 -10.22 -9.98 6.33
C LYS A 99 -9.83 -8.86 7.28
N ASP A 100 -8.63 -8.91 7.84
CA ASP A 100 -8.09 -7.86 8.72
C ASP A 100 -7.92 -6.54 7.95
N LEU A 101 -7.38 -6.60 6.73
CA LEU A 101 -7.26 -5.44 5.84
C LEU A 101 -8.63 -4.87 5.44
N LEU A 102 -9.62 -5.71 5.12
CA LEU A 102 -10.98 -5.26 4.85
C LEU A 102 -11.62 -4.58 6.07
N HIS A 103 -11.38 -5.10 7.26
CA HIS A 103 -11.87 -4.51 8.51
C HIS A 103 -11.20 -3.17 8.76
N MET A 104 -9.88 -3.12 8.67
CA MET A 104 -9.07 -1.92 8.84
C MET A 104 -9.48 -0.82 7.84
N HIS A 105 -9.61 -1.17 6.56
CA HIS A 105 -10.07 -0.23 5.54
C HIS A 105 -11.42 0.42 5.92
N ARG A 106 -12.40 -0.37 6.32
CA ARG A 106 -13.72 0.14 6.72
C ARG A 106 -13.65 1.05 7.95
N ALA A 107 -12.83 0.69 8.93
CA ALA A 107 -12.68 1.46 10.16
C ALA A 107 -11.97 2.81 9.91
N PHE A 108 -10.99 2.84 9.01
CA PHE A 108 -10.28 4.09 8.68
C PHE A 108 -11.00 4.96 7.64
N ASN A 109 -11.90 4.40 6.81
CA ASN A 109 -12.60 5.17 5.76
C ASN A 109 -13.77 6.00 6.33
N VAL A 110 -13.52 6.81 7.35
CA VAL A 110 -14.50 7.62 8.08
C VAL A 110 -14.00 9.05 8.34
N GLY A 111 -14.90 9.97 8.66
CA GLY A 111 -14.56 11.34 9.04
C GLY A 111 -13.63 12.04 8.05
N PRO A 112 -12.50 12.62 8.50
CA PRO A 112 -11.53 13.31 7.63
C PRO A 112 -10.89 12.43 6.56
N LEU A 113 -10.91 11.09 6.75
CA LEU A 113 -10.33 10.09 5.86
C LEU A 113 -11.37 9.51 4.90
N HIS A 114 -12.65 9.85 5.05
CA HIS A 114 -13.72 9.29 4.23
C HIS A 114 -13.56 9.67 2.76
N TYR A 115 -13.69 8.65 1.90
CA TYR A 115 -13.71 8.83 0.46
C TYR A 115 -14.59 7.77 -0.19
N LYS A 116 -15.41 8.17 -1.16
CA LYS A 116 -16.20 7.24 -1.97
C LYS A 116 -15.34 6.71 -3.11
N GLU A 117 -14.86 5.50 -2.97
CA GLU A 117 -14.00 4.87 -3.96
C GLU A 117 -14.78 4.44 -5.21
N PRO A 118 -14.16 4.51 -6.41
CA PRO A 118 -14.81 4.12 -7.67
C PRO A 118 -15.04 2.60 -7.77
N TYR A 119 -14.20 1.81 -7.07
CA TYR A 119 -14.28 0.35 -7.04
C TYR A 119 -14.34 -0.16 -5.60
N PRO A 120 -14.92 -1.35 -5.36
CA PRO A 120 -14.82 -2.01 -4.06
C PRO A 120 -13.35 -2.21 -3.66
N TYR A 121 -13.04 -1.91 -2.40
CA TYR A 121 -11.69 -2.12 -1.89
C TYR A 121 -11.31 -3.61 -1.94
N HIS A 122 -10.19 -3.90 -2.59
CA HIS A 122 -9.61 -5.24 -2.69
C HIS A 122 -8.14 -5.17 -2.25
N PRO A 123 -7.77 -5.77 -1.11
CA PRO A 123 -6.38 -5.76 -0.63
C PRO A 123 -5.45 -6.49 -1.60
N HIS A 124 -4.37 -5.81 -2.00
CA HIS A 124 -3.40 -6.36 -2.94
C HIS A 124 -2.06 -5.62 -2.87
N ILE A 125 -1.05 -6.17 -3.53
CA ILE A 125 0.20 -5.46 -3.82
C ILE A 125 0.30 -5.25 -5.32
N THR A 126 0.31 -4.00 -5.75
CA THR A 126 0.48 -3.64 -7.16
C THR A 126 1.87 -3.98 -7.65
N LEU A 127 1.97 -4.73 -8.74
CA LEU A 127 3.23 -5.05 -9.44
C LEU A 127 3.43 -4.16 -10.67
N ALA A 128 2.37 -3.97 -11.47
CA ALA A 128 2.39 -3.08 -12.63
C ALA A 128 0.99 -2.52 -12.90
N GLN A 129 0.92 -1.31 -13.43
CA GLN A 129 -0.32 -0.60 -13.74
C GLN A 129 -0.15 0.32 -14.96
N GLU A 130 -1.25 0.92 -15.43
CA GLU A 130 -1.26 1.78 -16.63
C GLU A 130 -0.79 1.01 -17.87
N LEU A 131 -1.32 -0.20 -18.03
CA LEU A 131 -0.96 -1.15 -19.08
C LEU A 131 -2.08 -1.29 -20.11
N THR A 132 -1.72 -1.74 -21.31
CA THR A 132 -2.70 -2.34 -22.24
C THR A 132 -3.01 -3.77 -21.78
N HIS A 133 -4.14 -4.31 -22.27
CA HIS A 133 -4.56 -5.66 -21.92
C HIS A 133 -3.48 -6.72 -22.28
N GLU A 134 -2.93 -6.63 -23.48
CA GLU A 134 -1.90 -7.56 -23.96
C GLU A 134 -0.65 -7.48 -23.09
N ARG A 135 -0.25 -6.28 -22.70
CA ARG A 135 0.92 -6.07 -21.86
C ARG A 135 0.69 -6.57 -20.43
N SER A 136 -0.51 -6.46 -19.90
CA SER A 136 -0.84 -6.98 -18.57
C SER A 136 -0.72 -8.50 -18.50
N ILE A 137 -1.15 -9.22 -19.54
CA ILE A 137 -1.02 -10.69 -19.64
C ILE A 137 0.45 -11.10 -19.69
N GLU A 138 1.25 -10.43 -20.53
CA GLU A 138 2.69 -10.70 -20.65
C GLU A 138 3.42 -10.48 -19.32
N LEU A 139 3.19 -9.33 -18.68
CA LEU A 139 3.84 -8.99 -17.42
C LEU A 139 3.36 -9.88 -16.26
N ALA A 140 2.08 -10.29 -16.24
CA ALA A 140 1.57 -11.23 -15.24
C ALA A 140 2.25 -12.60 -15.36
N SER A 141 2.48 -13.08 -16.60
CA SER A 141 3.20 -14.33 -16.84
C SER A 141 4.67 -14.25 -16.35
N LEU A 142 5.36 -13.15 -16.65
CA LEU A 142 6.71 -12.90 -16.17
C LEU A 142 6.75 -12.80 -14.63
N ALA A 143 5.85 -12.01 -14.05
CA ALA A 143 5.74 -11.84 -12.61
C ALA A 143 5.47 -13.16 -11.88
N SER A 144 4.56 -14.00 -12.43
CA SER A 144 4.24 -15.32 -11.85
C SER A 144 5.46 -16.23 -11.81
N ARG A 145 6.24 -16.25 -12.90
CA ARG A 145 7.48 -17.03 -12.96
C ARG A 145 8.49 -16.54 -11.92
N ARG A 146 8.75 -15.23 -11.85
CA ARG A 146 9.66 -14.63 -10.87
C ARG A 146 9.19 -14.87 -9.44
N TRP A 147 7.89 -14.74 -9.19
CA TRP A 147 7.31 -15.00 -7.89
C TRP A 147 7.46 -16.46 -7.46
N SER A 148 7.35 -17.40 -8.37
CA SER A 148 7.57 -18.82 -8.07
C SER A 148 9.00 -19.12 -7.63
N GLU A 149 9.98 -18.34 -8.09
CA GLU A 149 11.41 -18.45 -7.77
C GLU A 149 11.78 -17.80 -6.42
N PHE A 150 10.88 -17.05 -5.77
CA PHE A 150 11.16 -16.40 -4.48
C PHE A 150 11.41 -17.45 -3.39
N PRO A 151 12.64 -17.52 -2.81
CA PRO A 151 13.06 -18.65 -1.99
C PRO A 151 12.69 -18.53 -0.50
N HIS A 152 12.09 -17.40 -0.11
CA HIS A 152 11.79 -17.09 1.28
C HIS A 152 10.30 -17.21 1.60
N ARG A 153 9.95 -17.00 2.86
CA ARG A 153 8.57 -16.97 3.35
C ARG A 153 7.80 -15.83 2.68
N ARG A 154 6.64 -16.14 2.13
CA ARG A 154 5.73 -15.19 1.45
C ARG A 154 4.77 -14.51 2.41
N MET A 155 5.23 -14.23 3.61
CA MET A 155 4.43 -13.71 4.70
C MET A 155 5.24 -12.72 5.52
N PHE A 156 4.58 -11.69 6.01
CA PHE A 156 5.16 -10.72 6.93
C PHE A 156 4.12 -10.29 7.97
N LYS A 157 4.58 -9.68 9.05
CA LYS A 157 3.74 -9.11 10.07
C LYS A 157 3.58 -7.61 9.83
N ALA A 158 2.35 -7.15 9.64
CA ALA A 158 2.03 -5.74 9.62
C ALA A 158 2.09 -5.20 11.04
N GLU A 159 3.09 -4.39 11.34
CA GLU A 159 3.36 -3.82 12.67
C GLU A 159 3.23 -2.30 12.68
N SER A 160 3.12 -1.68 11.52
CA SER A 160 3.01 -0.23 11.40
C SER A 160 2.20 0.18 10.17
N LEU A 161 1.60 1.36 10.28
CA LEU A 161 0.94 2.06 9.19
C LEU A 161 1.71 3.34 8.87
N VAL A 162 1.72 3.74 7.62
CA VAL A 162 2.35 4.98 7.16
C VAL A 162 1.34 5.79 6.38
N PHE A 163 1.12 7.03 6.81
CA PHE A 163 0.30 7.98 6.07
C PHE A 163 1.20 8.74 5.11
N VAL A 164 0.90 8.66 3.83
CA VAL A 164 1.73 9.17 2.76
C VAL A 164 1.00 10.19 1.91
N ARG A 165 1.76 11.12 1.31
CA ARG A 165 1.25 12.13 0.38
C ARG A 165 2.00 12.08 -0.94
N ASN A 166 1.28 12.21 -2.04
CA ASN A 166 1.88 12.28 -3.38
C ASN A 166 2.38 13.69 -3.72
N SER A 167 3.30 13.75 -4.67
CA SER A 167 3.83 14.97 -5.28
C SER A 167 3.56 14.99 -6.79
N THR A 168 3.71 16.14 -7.44
CA THR A 168 3.54 16.31 -8.88
C THR A 168 4.42 15.37 -9.71
N GLY A 169 5.57 14.93 -9.17
CA GLY A 169 6.45 13.93 -9.79
C GLY A 169 6.09 12.49 -9.48
N ASN A 170 4.89 12.22 -9.00
CA ASN A 170 4.41 10.90 -8.56
C ASN A 170 5.34 10.21 -7.54
N LYS A 171 5.95 11.01 -6.67
CA LYS A 171 6.74 10.53 -5.53
C LYS A 171 5.90 10.61 -4.27
N TRP A 172 5.83 9.50 -3.56
CA TRP A 172 5.14 9.40 -2.28
C TRP A 172 6.08 9.77 -1.14
N ILE A 173 5.58 10.61 -0.23
CA ILE A 173 6.34 11.15 0.89
C ILE A 173 5.64 10.73 2.18
N ASP A 174 6.38 10.10 3.07
CA ASP A 174 5.89 9.69 4.39
C ASP A 174 5.64 10.92 5.26
N LEU A 175 4.42 11.08 5.74
CA LEU A 175 4.02 12.18 6.61
C LEU A 175 3.99 11.77 8.08
N ALA A 176 3.52 10.55 8.37
CA ALA A 176 3.41 10.05 9.74
C ALA A 176 3.46 8.53 9.76
N HIS A 177 4.06 7.99 10.84
CA HIS A 177 4.14 6.57 11.13
C HIS A 177 3.33 6.25 12.40
N PHE A 178 2.64 5.10 12.39
CA PHE A 178 1.81 4.62 13.49
C PHE A 178 2.14 3.17 13.76
N HIS A 179 2.47 2.83 15.00
CA HIS A 179 2.69 1.45 15.40
C HIS A 179 1.36 0.79 15.77
N LEU A 180 1.19 -0.46 15.36
CA LEU A 180 0.11 -1.31 15.82
C LEU A 180 0.59 -1.98 17.10
N ASP A 181 -0.06 -1.70 18.22
CA ASP A 181 0.32 -2.27 19.50
C ASP A 181 -0.38 -3.62 19.73
N PRO A 182 0.29 -4.59 20.36
CA PRO A 182 -0.38 -5.81 20.80
C PRO A 182 -1.58 -5.44 21.67
N ALA A 183 -2.73 -6.07 21.45
CA ALA A 183 -3.88 -5.87 22.31
C ALA A 183 -3.46 -5.97 23.78
N PRO A 184 -3.92 -5.05 24.66
CA PRO A 184 -3.54 -5.11 26.07
C PRO A 184 -3.92 -6.48 26.62
N SER A 185 -2.93 -7.19 27.19
CA SER A 185 -3.17 -8.49 27.84
C SER A 185 -4.20 -8.28 28.94
N ILE A 186 -5.41 -8.77 28.75
CA ILE A 186 -6.38 -8.82 29.84
C ILE A 186 -5.79 -9.77 30.87
N ARG A 187 -5.11 -9.20 31.87
CA ARG A 187 -4.74 -9.98 33.05
C ARG A 187 -6.04 -10.41 33.72
N ARG A 188 -6.35 -11.71 33.60
CA ARG A 188 -7.39 -12.37 34.38
C ARG A 188 -6.94 -12.51 35.84
#